data_c8d1f2988734422c6f96123eac4097da
#
_entry.id   c8d1f2988734422c6f96123eac4097da
#
_cell.length_a   1.000
_cell.length_b   1.000
_cell.length_c   1.000
_cell.angle_alpha   90.00
_cell.angle_beta   90.00
_cell.angle_gamma   90.00
#
_symmetry.space_group_name_H-M   'P 1'
#
loop_
_entity.id
_entity.type
_entity.pdbx_description
1 polymer ?
#
loop_
_entity_poly.entity_id
_entity_poly.type
_entity_poly.pdbx_seq_one_letter_code
_entity_poly.pdbx_strand_id
1 'polypeptide(L)'
;NIEIKILDSKHVKNLIDLIKRCYGMTYFYKNFYCENYIKNMIDSNIIKAVIAVNSNNKIIGHITLFKNEIIGNVGLIGATDKCFLGEPAMLMIDPNYRKKGIANRLIRYLLNNLNLFDKNLKGLFCPPISKHVYSQLLMYKNGFKDCGCLICYYPKVNLSHLNNNNQRTSLLLTYLPINMKSVKTIYLPPLYKDIIIYIFNNKN
;
A
#
# COMPACT_ATOMS: atom_id res chain seq x y z
N ASN A 1 -0.13 19.39 17.65
CA ASN A 1 0.77 19.31 16.50
C ASN A 1 0.94 17.84 16.09
N ILE A 2 0.91 17.53 14.78
CA ILE A 2 1.10 16.16 14.24
C ILE A 2 2.27 16.23 13.26
N GLU A 3 3.33 15.49 13.56
CA GLU A 3 4.51 15.33 12.73
C GLU A 3 4.36 14.08 11.84
N ILE A 4 4.82 14.15 10.58
CA ILE A 4 4.91 13.00 9.68
C ILE A 4 6.39 12.73 9.41
N LYS A 5 6.82 11.48 9.61
CA LYS A 5 8.21 11.07 9.42
C LYS A 5 8.35 9.60 9.04
N ILE A 6 9.54 9.21 8.60
CA ILE A 6 9.87 7.80 8.32
C ILE A 6 9.97 7.05 9.67
N LEU A 7 9.47 5.81 9.68
CA LEU A 7 9.59 4.92 10.84
C LEU A 7 11.05 4.53 11.04
N ASP A 8 11.53 4.72 12.24
CA ASP A 8 12.82 4.25 12.74
C ASP A 8 12.60 2.97 13.58
N SER A 9 13.57 2.08 13.60
CA SER A 9 13.53 0.81 14.36
C SER A 9 13.21 0.97 15.85
N LYS A 10 13.64 2.10 16.48
CA LYS A 10 13.29 2.42 17.88
C LYS A 10 11.81 2.70 18.12
N HIS A 11 11.04 2.99 17.08
CA HIS A 11 9.60 3.26 17.20
C HIS A 11 8.73 2.02 16.92
N VAL A 12 9.31 0.86 16.63
CA VAL A 12 8.57 -0.36 16.27
C VAL A 12 7.58 -0.80 17.34
N LYS A 13 7.99 -0.72 18.63
CA LYS A 13 7.08 -1.03 19.75
C LYS A 13 5.84 -0.12 19.75
N ASN A 14 6.02 1.18 19.53
CA ASN A 14 4.91 2.13 19.44
C ASN A 14 4.02 1.89 18.23
N LEU A 15 4.56 1.35 17.11
CA LEU A 15 3.78 0.91 15.96
C LEU A 15 2.91 -0.29 16.32
N ILE A 16 3.44 -1.29 17.02
CA ILE A 16 2.67 -2.45 17.48
C ILE A 16 1.50 -1.99 18.38
N ASP A 17 1.73 -1.01 19.24
CA ASP A 17 0.67 -0.43 20.07
C ASP A 17 -0.41 0.27 19.23
N LEU A 18 -0.05 0.93 18.12
CA LEU A 18 -1.03 1.47 17.17
C LEU A 18 -1.86 0.33 16.54
N ILE A 19 -1.21 -0.76 16.09
CA ILE A 19 -1.90 -1.91 15.51
C ILE A 19 -2.92 -2.48 16.51
N LYS A 20 -2.50 -2.64 17.77
CA LYS A 20 -3.41 -3.12 18.84
C LYS A 20 -4.58 -2.17 19.09
N ARG A 21 -4.36 -0.86 19.06
CA ARG A 21 -5.46 0.12 19.22
C ARG A 21 -6.44 0.11 18.05
N CYS A 22 -5.95 -0.18 16.83
CA CYS A 22 -6.79 -0.24 15.65
C CYS A 22 -7.56 -1.56 15.49
N TYR A 23 -6.93 -2.68 15.86
CA TYR A 23 -7.42 -4.03 15.52
C TYR A 23 -7.38 -5.04 16.65
N GLY A 24 -6.98 -4.64 17.87
CA GLY A 24 -6.72 -5.60 18.95
C GLY A 24 -5.65 -6.60 18.54
N MET A 25 -5.96 -7.90 18.64
CA MET A 25 -5.10 -8.99 18.18
C MET A 25 -5.62 -9.66 16.89
N THR A 26 -6.57 -9.00 16.18
CA THR A 26 -7.25 -9.57 15.02
C THR A 26 -6.68 -9.15 13.68
N TYR A 27 -5.60 -8.33 13.67
CA TYR A 27 -4.98 -7.90 12.42
C TYR A 27 -4.50 -9.10 11.59
N PHE A 28 -4.73 -9.03 10.28
CA PHE A 28 -4.47 -10.14 9.36
C PHE A 28 -3.01 -10.58 9.35
N TYR A 29 -2.08 -9.64 9.28
CA TYR A 29 -0.64 -9.93 9.27
C TYR A 29 -0.13 -10.14 10.70
N LYS A 30 -0.28 -11.36 11.24
CA LYS A 30 0.05 -11.70 12.63
C LYS A 30 1.50 -11.41 12.99
N ASN A 31 2.42 -11.57 12.06
CA ASN A 31 3.84 -11.29 12.25
C ASN A 31 4.14 -9.82 12.60
N PHE A 32 3.22 -8.89 12.26
CA PHE A 32 3.36 -7.47 12.63
C PHE A 32 3.06 -7.18 14.12
N TYR A 33 2.77 -8.19 14.93
CA TYR A 33 2.81 -8.09 16.38
C TYR A 33 4.16 -8.48 16.98
N CYS A 34 5.11 -8.97 16.17
CA CYS A 34 6.45 -9.35 16.58
C CYS A 34 7.45 -8.22 16.25
N GLU A 35 8.06 -7.66 17.29
CA GLU A 35 9.01 -6.54 17.14
C GLU A 35 10.21 -6.92 16.27
N ASN A 36 10.80 -8.10 16.50
CA ASN A 36 11.94 -8.58 15.72
C ASN A 36 11.61 -8.78 14.25
N TYR A 37 10.39 -9.25 13.93
CA TYR A 37 9.95 -9.39 12.55
C TYR A 37 9.94 -8.04 11.82
N ILE A 38 9.33 -7.02 12.42
CA ILE A 38 9.24 -5.68 11.81
C ILE A 38 10.64 -5.08 11.66
N LYS A 39 11.50 -5.19 12.68
CA LYS A 39 12.88 -4.71 12.62
C LYS A 39 13.63 -5.36 11.47
N ASN A 40 13.59 -6.69 11.36
CA ASN A 40 14.23 -7.42 10.27
C ASN A 40 13.74 -6.97 8.89
N MET A 41 12.43 -6.73 8.73
CA MET A 41 11.86 -6.23 7.47
C MET A 41 12.36 -4.82 7.12
N ILE A 42 12.54 -3.96 8.12
CA ILE A 42 13.11 -2.60 7.94
C ILE A 42 14.60 -2.70 7.57
N ASP A 43 15.37 -3.46 8.34
CA ASP A 43 16.83 -3.59 8.20
C ASP A 43 17.20 -4.26 6.86
N SER A 44 16.40 -5.23 6.42
CA SER A 44 16.52 -5.88 5.10
C SER A 44 15.98 -5.03 3.94
N ASN A 45 15.49 -3.82 4.21
CA ASN A 45 14.93 -2.91 3.21
C ASN A 45 13.74 -3.49 2.40
N ILE A 46 13.03 -4.48 2.98
CA ILE A 46 11.83 -5.08 2.39
C ILE A 46 10.63 -4.15 2.56
N ILE A 47 10.59 -3.43 3.68
CA ILE A 47 9.59 -2.40 3.94
C ILE A 47 10.24 -1.05 4.26
N LYS A 48 9.54 -0.01 3.88
CA LYS A 48 9.72 1.35 4.39
C LYS A 48 8.38 1.84 4.90
N ALA A 49 8.37 2.49 6.04
CA ALA A 49 7.13 2.93 6.63
C ALA A 49 7.16 4.41 6.98
N VAL A 50 6.00 5.05 6.89
CA VAL A 50 5.79 6.45 7.29
C VAL A 50 4.81 6.46 8.45
N ILE A 51 5.11 7.25 9.46
CA ILE A 51 4.30 7.39 10.68
C ILE A 51 3.85 8.83 10.91
N ALA A 52 2.68 8.96 11.51
CA ALA A 52 2.21 10.20 12.09
C ALA A 52 2.35 10.13 13.61
N VAL A 53 3.01 11.10 14.21
CA VAL A 53 3.23 11.20 15.67
C VAL A 53 2.56 12.45 16.21
N ASN A 54 1.95 12.34 17.38
CA ASN A 54 1.42 13.49 18.10
C ASN A 54 2.48 14.15 19.00
N SER A 55 2.12 15.24 19.67
CA SER A 55 3.00 15.98 20.60
C SER A 55 3.58 15.14 21.74
N ASN A 56 2.95 14.02 22.07
CA ASN A 56 3.41 13.11 23.14
C ASN A 56 4.24 11.94 22.57
N ASN A 57 4.80 12.06 21.37
CA ASN A 57 5.55 11.01 20.67
C ASN A 57 4.77 9.69 20.46
N LYS A 58 3.45 9.72 20.56
CA LYS A 58 2.60 8.56 20.30
C LYS A 58 2.36 8.44 18.80
N ILE A 59 2.58 7.25 18.22
CA ILE A 59 2.20 6.96 16.83
C ILE A 59 0.68 6.88 16.74
N ILE A 60 0.10 7.74 15.89
CA ILE A 60 -1.34 7.88 15.68
C ILE A 60 -1.78 7.55 14.25
N GLY A 61 -0.81 7.30 13.37
CA GLY A 61 -1.06 6.87 12.00
C GLY A 61 0.16 6.19 11.40
N HIS A 62 -0.06 5.34 10.42
CA HIS A 62 0.97 4.54 9.78
C HIS A 62 0.57 4.18 8.35
N ILE A 63 1.55 4.11 7.46
CA ILE A 63 1.47 3.48 6.13
C ILE A 63 2.81 2.81 5.84
N THR A 64 2.78 1.60 5.29
CA THR A 64 3.97 0.86 4.84
C THR A 64 4.03 0.87 3.32
N LEU A 65 5.22 0.99 2.77
CA LEU A 65 5.53 0.64 1.38
C LEU A 65 6.28 -0.69 1.39
N PHE A 66 5.66 -1.72 0.83
CA PHE A 66 6.32 -3.00 0.56
C PHE A 66 7.02 -2.92 -0.80
N LYS A 67 8.23 -3.45 -0.84
CA LYS A 67 8.97 -3.63 -2.08
C LYS A 67 8.65 -5.02 -2.62
N ASN A 68 7.94 -5.08 -3.73
CA ASN A 68 7.58 -6.33 -4.39
C ASN A 68 8.49 -6.59 -5.59
N GLU A 69 9.26 -7.67 -5.51
CA GLU A 69 10.11 -8.17 -6.61
C GLU A 69 9.32 -8.93 -7.68
N ILE A 70 8.00 -8.80 -7.72
CA ILE A 70 7.10 -9.61 -8.56
C ILE A 70 7.47 -9.54 -10.05
N ILE A 71 8.08 -8.47 -10.50
CA ILE A 71 8.40 -8.27 -11.93
C ILE A 71 9.55 -9.17 -12.40
N GLY A 72 10.47 -9.54 -11.54
CA GLY A 72 11.55 -10.47 -11.89
C GLY A 72 11.09 -11.90 -12.19
N ASN A 73 9.92 -12.29 -11.65
CA ASN A 73 9.36 -13.65 -11.78
C ASN A 73 8.24 -13.77 -12.81
N VAL A 74 7.72 -12.68 -13.34
CA VAL A 74 6.69 -12.69 -14.39
C VAL A 74 7.37 -12.71 -15.76
N GLY A 75 8.29 -13.67 -15.99
CA GLY A 75 8.74 -14.12 -17.31
C GLY A 75 8.87 -13.05 -18.42
N LEU A 76 9.15 -11.80 -18.09
CA LEU A 76 9.46 -10.77 -19.07
C LEU A 76 10.85 -11.08 -19.62
N ILE A 77 10.85 -11.91 -20.65
CA ILE A 77 12.03 -12.24 -21.46
C ILE A 77 12.70 -10.92 -21.88
N GLY A 78 13.89 -10.65 -21.34
CA GLY A 78 14.69 -9.48 -21.69
C GLY A 78 14.73 -8.33 -20.68
N ALA A 79 14.07 -8.41 -19.52
CA ALA A 79 14.24 -7.41 -18.47
C ALA A 79 15.57 -7.64 -17.72
N THR A 80 16.61 -6.98 -18.16
CA THR A 80 17.94 -7.02 -17.51
C THR A 80 18.02 -6.13 -16.26
N ASP A 81 17.11 -5.18 -16.12
CA ASP A 81 17.09 -4.25 -15.00
C ASP A 81 16.15 -4.74 -13.91
N LYS A 82 16.64 -4.80 -12.67
CA LYS A 82 15.80 -5.03 -11.49
C LYS A 82 14.81 -3.87 -11.33
N CYS A 83 13.61 -4.04 -11.85
CA CYS A 83 12.51 -3.11 -11.68
C CYS A 83 11.62 -3.57 -10.53
N PHE A 84 11.14 -2.61 -9.71
CA PHE A 84 10.28 -2.91 -8.58
C PHE A 84 8.95 -2.18 -8.72
N LEU A 85 7.89 -2.85 -8.26
CA LEU A 85 6.64 -2.21 -7.91
C LEU A 85 6.56 -2.06 -6.40
N GLY A 86 6.09 -0.92 -5.94
CA GLY A 86 5.80 -0.68 -4.54
C GLY A 86 4.33 -0.91 -4.23
N GLU A 87 4.04 -1.48 -3.07
CA GLU A 87 2.68 -1.63 -2.57
C GLU A 87 2.49 -0.77 -1.32
N PRO A 88 1.80 0.40 -1.42
CA PRO A 88 1.33 1.11 -0.25
C PRO A 88 0.26 0.28 0.47
N ALA A 89 0.56 -0.17 1.66
CA ALA A 89 -0.31 -1.04 2.44
C ALA A 89 -0.32 -0.67 3.92
N MET A 90 -1.11 -1.39 4.72
CA MET A 90 -1.18 -1.21 6.18
C MET A 90 -1.48 0.24 6.61
N LEU A 91 -2.25 0.98 5.79
CA LEU A 91 -2.69 2.31 6.17
C LEU A 91 -3.67 2.21 7.35
N MET A 92 -3.26 2.75 8.47
CA MET A 92 -4.08 2.74 9.69
C MET A 92 -3.96 4.05 10.44
N ILE A 93 -5.08 4.48 11.01
CA ILE A 93 -5.18 5.69 11.84
C ILE A 93 -5.82 5.30 13.16
N ASP A 94 -5.20 5.73 14.26
CA ASP A 94 -5.74 5.59 15.62
C ASP A 94 -7.21 6.08 15.64
N PRO A 95 -8.16 5.29 16.14
CA PRO A 95 -9.59 5.63 16.12
C PRO A 95 -9.89 7.06 16.59
N ASN A 96 -9.20 7.54 17.62
CA ASN A 96 -9.40 8.88 18.19
C ASN A 96 -8.86 10.02 17.31
N TYR A 97 -8.13 9.68 16.23
CA TYR A 97 -7.51 10.64 15.33
C TYR A 97 -8.05 10.54 13.89
N ARG A 98 -9.08 9.73 13.65
CA ARG A 98 -9.75 9.62 12.34
C ARG A 98 -10.44 10.92 11.93
N LYS A 99 -10.78 11.03 10.65
CA LYS A 99 -11.46 12.20 10.03
C LYS A 99 -10.69 13.54 10.14
N LYS A 100 -9.40 13.50 10.47
CA LYS A 100 -8.49 14.68 10.57
C LYS A 100 -7.51 14.81 9.39
N GLY A 101 -7.75 14.14 8.28
CA GLY A 101 -6.91 14.20 7.08
C GLY A 101 -5.54 13.49 7.18
N ILE A 102 -5.24 12.79 8.29
CA ILE A 102 -3.94 12.16 8.55
C ILE A 102 -3.59 11.13 7.49
N ALA A 103 -4.55 10.30 7.07
CA ALA A 103 -4.33 9.29 6.03
C ALA A 103 -3.81 9.92 4.72
N ASN A 104 -4.41 11.03 4.29
CA ASN A 104 -3.96 11.76 3.10
C ASN A 104 -2.58 12.40 3.29
N ARG A 105 -2.26 12.88 4.48
CA ARG A 105 -0.91 13.41 4.79
C ARG A 105 0.15 12.31 4.74
N LEU A 106 -0.15 11.11 5.25
CA LEU A 106 0.75 9.96 5.22
C LEU A 106 1.07 9.52 3.80
N ILE A 107 0.04 9.32 2.95
CA ILE A 107 0.26 8.89 1.58
C ILE A 107 0.98 9.96 0.76
N ARG A 108 0.63 11.24 0.91
CA ARG A 108 1.34 12.32 0.22
C ARG A 108 2.80 12.42 0.64
N TYR A 109 3.11 12.25 1.92
CA TYR A 109 4.49 12.21 2.39
C TYR A 109 5.25 11.04 1.78
N LEU A 110 4.64 9.84 1.73
CA LEU A 110 5.21 8.67 1.08
C LEU A 110 5.49 8.95 -0.39
N LEU A 111 4.51 9.47 -1.14
CA LEU A 111 4.63 9.76 -2.58
C LEU A 111 5.70 10.82 -2.88
N ASN A 112 5.80 11.85 -2.06
CA ASN A 112 6.79 12.92 -2.23
C ASN A 112 8.22 12.46 -1.89
N ASN A 113 8.40 11.34 -1.21
CA ASN A 113 9.68 10.84 -0.77
C ASN A 113 10.05 9.48 -1.38
N LEU A 114 9.44 9.08 -2.49
CA LEU A 114 9.68 7.77 -3.11
C LEU A 114 11.16 7.52 -3.46
N ASN A 115 11.90 8.55 -3.83
CA ASN A 115 13.33 8.45 -4.13
C ASN A 115 14.16 7.99 -2.93
N LEU A 116 13.69 8.24 -1.69
CA LEU A 116 14.33 7.75 -0.46
C LEU A 116 14.06 6.26 -0.25
N PHE A 117 13.05 5.72 -0.90
CA PHE A 117 12.66 4.31 -0.78
C PHE A 117 13.39 3.43 -1.78
N ASP A 118 13.28 3.72 -3.09
CA ASP A 118 14.03 3.03 -4.13
C ASP A 118 14.02 3.82 -5.45
N LYS A 119 15.21 4.03 -6.04
CA LYS A 119 15.36 4.72 -7.34
C LYS A 119 14.87 3.90 -8.54
N ASN A 120 14.78 2.58 -8.38
CA ASN A 120 14.34 1.65 -9.41
C ASN A 120 12.84 1.38 -9.40
N LEU A 121 12.09 2.09 -8.53
CA LEU A 121 10.65 1.99 -8.45
C LEU A 121 10.01 2.52 -9.75
N LYS A 122 9.22 1.67 -10.42
CA LYS A 122 8.55 2.00 -11.70
C LYS A 122 7.08 2.32 -11.55
N GLY A 123 6.49 1.96 -10.43
CA GLY A 123 5.11 2.24 -10.15
C GLY A 123 4.71 1.77 -8.76
N LEU A 124 3.53 2.20 -8.37
CA LEU A 124 2.86 1.70 -7.18
C LEU A 124 1.58 1.00 -7.60
N PHE A 125 1.28 -0.11 -6.96
CA PHE A 125 -0.05 -0.70 -7.03
C PHE A 125 -0.63 -0.77 -5.63
N CYS A 126 -1.92 -0.54 -5.51
CA CYS A 126 -2.61 -0.65 -4.24
C CYS A 126 -3.93 -1.38 -4.46
N PRO A 127 -4.20 -2.46 -3.71
CA PRO A 127 -5.45 -3.18 -3.77
C PRO A 127 -6.42 -2.76 -2.65
N PRO A 128 -7.09 -1.58 -2.75
CA PRO A 128 -8.05 -1.17 -1.74
C PRO A 128 -9.23 -2.13 -1.68
N ILE A 129 -9.69 -2.36 -0.45
CA ILE A 129 -10.82 -3.26 -0.17
C ILE A 129 -12.13 -2.71 -0.77
N SER A 130 -12.93 -3.60 -1.39
CA SER A 130 -14.19 -3.20 -2.04
C SER A 130 -15.34 -2.90 -1.05
N LYS A 131 -15.25 -3.33 0.20
CA LYS A 131 -16.31 -3.19 1.22
C LYS A 131 -16.62 -1.75 1.64
N HIS A 132 -15.72 -0.81 1.38
CA HIS A 132 -15.94 0.61 1.68
C HIS A 132 -15.14 1.50 0.73
N VAL A 133 -15.63 2.73 0.53
CA VAL A 133 -15.06 3.68 -0.43
C VAL A 133 -13.84 4.48 0.09
N TYR A 134 -13.57 4.47 1.39
CA TYR A 134 -12.58 5.38 1.99
C TYR A 134 -11.16 5.20 1.44
N SER A 135 -10.67 3.98 1.37
CA SER A 135 -9.34 3.69 0.80
C SER A 135 -9.31 3.91 -0.71
N GLN A 136 -10.40 3.58 -1.42
CA GLN A 136 -10.53 3.81 -2.86
C GLN A 136 -10.43 5.31 -3.19
N LEU A 137 -11.28 6.14 -2.55
CA LEU A 137 -11.27 7.60 -2.75
C LEU A 137 -9.92 8.22 -2.37
N LEU A 138 -9.25 7.68 -1.35
CA LEU A 138 -7.92 8.14 -0.97
C LEU A 138 -6.90 7.86 -2.08
N MET A 139 -6.92 6.67 -2.68
CA MET A 139 -6.02 6.31 -3.79
C MET A 139 -6.30 7.19 -5.01
N TYR A 140 -7.57 7.36 -5.42
CA TYR A 140 -7.94 8.22 -6.56
C TYR A 140 -7.51 9.67 -6.34
N LYS A 141 -7.72 10.22 -5.15
CA LYS A 141 -7.27 11.58 -4.78
C LYS A 141 -5.75 11.77 -4.91
N ASN A 142 -4.99 10.69 -4.83
CA ASN A 142 -3.54 10.70 -4.95
C ASN A 142 -3.03 10.17 -6.30
N GLY A 143 -3.90 10.15 -7.32
CA GLY A 143 -3.54 9.88 -8.70
C GLY A 143 -3.54 8.41 -9.12
N PHE A 144 -3.90 7.48 -8.23
CA PHE A 144 -4.07 6.08 -8.62
C PHE A 144 -5.27 5.91 -9.55
N LYS A 145 -5.15 5.00 -10.50
CA LYS A 145 -6.19 4.65 -11.48
C LYS A 145 -6.51 3.16 -11.38
N ASP A 146 -7.76 2.80 -11.63
CA ASP A 146 -8.17 1.39 -11.67
C ASP A 146 -7.52 0.67 -12.83
N CYS A 147 -7.03 -0.55 -12.57
CA CYS A 147 -6.48 -1.44 -13.60
C CYS A 147 -7.00 -2.87 -13.50
N GLY A 148 -7.85 -3.19 -12.52
CA GLY A 148 -8.44 -4.49 -12.39
C GLY A 148 -9.21 -4.69 -11.09
N CYS A 149 -9.66 -5.92 -10.89
CA CYS A 149 -10.34 -6.36 -9.68
C CYS A 149 -9.90 -7.78 -9.31
N LEU A 150 -9.59 -8.00 -8.06
CA LEU A 150 -9.29 -9.31 -7.49
C LEU A 150 -10.53 -9.82 -6.77
N ILE A 151 -11.31 -10.67 -7.46
CA ILE A 151 -12.61 -11.16 -6.97
C ILE A 151 -12.40 -12.13 -5.82
N CYS A 152 -13.06 -11.91 -4.69
CA CYS A 152 -13.02 -12.78 -3.49
C CYS A 152 -11.57 -13.14 -3.05
N TYR A 153 -10.63 -12.26 -3.29
CA TYR A 153 -9.21 -12.50 -3.03
C TYR A 153 -8.88 -12.51 -1.54
N TYR A 154 -9.40 -11.52 -0.81
CA TYR A 154 -9.09 -11.36 0.62
C TYR A 154 -9.84 -12.41 1.44
N PRO A 155 -9.13 -13.16 2.31
CA PRO A 155 -9.75 -14.21 3.11
C PRO A 155 -10.81 -13.68 4.07
N LYS A 156 -11.60 -14.57 4.62
CA LYS A 156 -12.53 -14.27 5.70
C LYS A 156 -11.75 -13.80 6.91
N VAL A 157 -11.81 -12.53 7.26
CA VAL A 157 -11.15 -11.95 8.43
C VAL A 157 -12.14 -11.17 9.26
N ASN A 158 -12.12 -11.41 10.54
CA ASN A 158 -12.84 -10.64 11.53
C ASN A 158 -12.03 -9.37 11.86
N LEU A 159 -12.10 -8.37 10.98
CA LEU A 159 -11.60 -7.04 11.35
C LEU A 159 -12.70 -6.34 12.16
N SER A 160 -12.38 -5.95 13.38
CA SER A 160 -13.30 -5.40 14.39
C SER A 160 -14.13 -4.17 13.95
N HIS A 161 -13.87 -3.65 12.75
CA HIS A 161 -14.53 -2.45 12.20
C HIS A 161 -15.21 -2.66 10.83
N LEU A 162 -15.20 -3.89 10.31
CA LEU A 162 -15.89 -4.25 9.09
C LEU A 162 -17.01 -5.21 9.43
N ASN A 163 -18.25 -4.90 9.04
CA ASN A 163 -19.39 -5.80 9.21
C ASN A 163 -19.05 -7.17 8.63
N ASN A 164 -18.97 -8.17 9.49
CA ASN A 164 -18.51 -9.51 9.18
C ASN A 164 -19.65 -10.36 8.66
N ASN A 165 -19.78 -10.44 7.35
CA ASN A 165 -20.69 -11.40 6.71
C ASN A 165 -20.04 -12.77 6.47
N ASN A 166 -18.96 -13.12 7.18
CA ASN A 166 -18.25 -14.39 7.00
C ASN A 166 -17.92 -14.74 5.53
N GLN A 167 -17.75 -13.70 4.70
CA GLN A 167 -17.49 -13.83 3.26
C GLN A 167 -16.09 -13.33 2.92
N ARG A 168 -15.52 -13.88 1.85
CA ARG A 168 -14.30 -13.33 1.24
C ARG A 168 -14.62 -11.94 0.66
N THR A 169 -13.60 -11.11 0.56
CA THR A 169 -13.75 -9.74 0.07
C THR A 169 -12.94 -9.55 -1.20
N SER A 170 -13.53 -8.87 -2.18
CA SER A 170 -12.85 -8.44 -3.39
C SER A 170 -12.01 -7.18 -3.12
N LEU A 171 -10.97 -7.03 -3.92
CA LEU A 171 -10.11 -5.84 -3.91
C LEU A 171 -10.18 -5.18 -5.28
N LEU A 172 -10.23 -3.86 -5.34
CA LEU A 172 -9.92 -3.14 -6.56
C LEU A 172 -8.41 -3.13 -6.73
N LEU A 173 -7.92 -3.29 -7.94
CA LEU A 173 -6.51 -3.13 -8.24
C LEU A 173 -6.31 -1.75 -8.83
N THR A 174 -5.59 -0.89 -8.11
CA THR A 174 -5.27 0.46 -8.57
C THR A 174 -3.76 0.60 -8.79
N TYR A 175 -3.38 1.46 -9.73
CA TYR A 175 -2.00 1.65 -10.14
C TYR A 175 -1.65 3.14 -10.28
N LEU A 176 -0.43 3.49 -9.89
CA LEU A 176 0.19 4.80 -10.12
C LEU A 176 1.55 4.61 -10.80
N PRO A 177 1.72 5.02 -12.08
CA PRO A 177 3.00 4.95 -12.77
C PRO A 177 4.00 5.93 -12.16
N ILE A 178 5.29 5.52 -12.07
CA ILE A 178 6.38 6.36 -11.61
C ILE A 178 7.54 6.20 -12.60
N ASN A 179 8.01 7.31 -13.17
CA ASN A 179 9.16 7.32 -14.07
C ASN A 179 9.08 6.26 -15.21
N MET A 180 7.88 6.02 -15.73
CA MET A 180 7.71 5.10 -16.85
C MET A 180 8.25 5.74 -18.13
N LYS A 181 9.16 5.03 -18.79
CA LYS A 181 9.48 5.32 -20.20
C LYS A 181 8.28 4.95 -21.06
N SER A 182 8.05 5.70 -22.15
CA SER A 182 6.98 5.37 -23.09
C SER A 182 7.12 3.93 -23.61
N VAL A 183 6.07 3.14 -23.52
CA VAL A 183 6.03 1.81 -24.16
C VAL A 183 5.78 2.02 -25.64
N LYS A 184 6.73 1.60 -26.48
CA LYS A 184 6.65 1.81 -27.95
C LYS A 184 5.66 0.86 -28.64
N THR A 185 5.53 -0.36 -28.16
CA THR A 185 4.67 -1.39 -28.79
C THR A 185 4.19 -2.37 -27.73
N ILE A 186 2.90 -2.70 -27.80
CA ILE A 186 2.27 -3.71 -26.94
C ILE A 186 1.64 -4.75 -27.86
N TYR A 187 2.02 -6.01 -27.70
CA TYR A 187 1.41 -7.14 -28.38
C TYR A 187 0.28 -7.66 -27.48
N LEU A 188 -0.95 -7.57 -27.96
CA LEU A 188 -2.14 -7.93 -27.18
C LEU A 188 -2.87 -9.09 -27.84
N PRO A 189 -3.29 -10.11 -27.07
CA PRO A 189 -4.24 -11.09 -27.57
C PRO A 189 -5.52 -10.39 -28.02
N PRO A 190 -6.10 -10.75 -29.18
CA PRO A 190 -7.30 -10.09 -29.70
C PRO A 190 -8.45 -10.02 -28.70
N LEU A 191 -8.64 -11.08 -27.91
CA LEU A 191 -9.71 -11.20 -26.91
C LEU A 191 -9.64 -10.11 -25.81
N TYR A 192 -8.45 -9.61 -25.49
CA TYR A 192 -8.24 -8.65 -24.39
C TYR A 192 -7.84 -7.27 -24.89
N LYS A 193 -7.76 -7.07 -26.21
CA LYS A 193 -7.22 -5.84 -26.81
C LYS A 193 -7.95 -4.60 -26.32
N ASP A 194 -9.26 -4.59 -26.39
CA ASP A 194 -10.06 -3.39 -26.10
C ASP A 194 -10.00 -3.02 -24.63
N ILE A 195 -10.11 -3.99 -23.72
CA ILE A 195 -10.02 -3.73 -22.28
C ILE A 195 -8.63 -3.28 -21.87
N ILE A 196 -7.58 -3.86 -22.46
CA ILE A 196 -6.21 -3.44 -22.14
C ILE A 196 -5.94 -2.04 -22.67
N ILE A 197 -6.38 -1.71 -23.91
CA ILE A 197 -6.27 -0.35 -24.47
C ILE A 197 -7.04 0.66 -23.59
N TYR A 198 -8.26 0.30 -23.16
CA TYR A 198 -9.03 1.14 -22.24
C TYR A 198 -8.27 1.43 -20.94
N ILE A 199 -7.71 0.39 -20.29
CA ILE A 199 -6.91 0.55 -19.08
C ILE A 199 -5.68 1.44 -19.33
N PHE A 200 -5.01 1.27 -20.48
CA PHE A 200 -3.84 2.09 -20.82
C PHE A 200 -4.20 3.54 -21.09
N ASN A 201 -5.30 3.82 -21.77
CA ASN A 201 -5.74 5.18 -22.09
C ASN A 201 -6.24 5.95 -20.86
N ASN A 202 -6.77 5.27 -19.86
CA ASN A 202 -7.18 5.89 -18.59
C ASN A 202 -6.01 6.25 -17.66
N LYS A 203 -4.77 6.08 -18.11
CA LYS A 203 -3.55 6.45 -17.35
C LYS A 203 -3.15 7.92 -17.49
N ASN A 204 -3.75 8.66 -18.43
CA ASN A 204 -3.46 10.07 -18.68
C ASN A 204 -4.40 11.01 -17.93
#